data_ab803997cc4936268fa7c5f502c28545
#
_entry.id   ab803997cc4936268fa7c5f502c28545
#
_cell.length_a   1.000
_cell.length_b   1.000
_cell.length_c   1.000
_cell.angle_alpha   90.00
_cell.angle_beta   90.00
_cell.angle_gamma   90.00
#
_symmetry.space_group_name_H-M   'P 1'
#
loop_
_entity.id
_entity.type
_entity.pdbx_description
1 polymer ?
#
loop_
_entity_poly.entity_id
_entity_poly.type
_entity_poly.pdbx_seq_one_letter_code
_entity_poly.pdbx_strand_id
1 'polypeptide(L)'
;MRLFAIVLAFALGAASPAQAQTQTKWDMPTPYAATNFHTENIQQFANEVDKASGGKLKIQVHANASLLKMNEIKRGIQSGQVQIGEILLTAYSNESPLLELDGVPFLATGYGDSMKLYKASRKALDEWFGKQGLKILFAVPWPPQGIYSKKPLASAADLKGSKWRAYSPATARVAELVGATPVRIEAAELSQALATGGVDSYMSSGSTGFDTKTYEHIKNWYDTQAWLPKDAVLVNQKAFDALDRATQDAVQKAAADAEARGWRVSEEKNEWYKVQLKEKGMNIAVPSTQLVNDMKKVGDVMVGDWLKKAGPEGQAIVDSFKKM
;
A
#
# COMPACT_ATOMS: atom_id res chain seq x y z
N MET A 1 -41.88 -81.11 -9.96
CA MET A 1 -41.21 -80.00 -10.59
C MET A 1 -41.50 -78.76 -9.75
N ARG A 2 -40.51 -78.29 -8.96
CA ARG A 2 -40.66 -77.10 -8.13
C ARG A 2 -39.87 -75.93 -8.80
N LEU A 3 -40.57 -74.89 -9.30
CA LEU A 3 -39.94 -73.66 -9.80
C LEU A 3 -39.45 -72.80 -8.62
N PHE A 4 -38.16 -72.54 -8.61
CA PHE A 4 -37.57 -71.47 -7.74
C PHE A 4 -37.61 -70.15 -8.49
N ALA A 5 -38.34 -69.15 -7.93
CA ALA A 5 -38.33 -67.77 -8.41
C ALA A 5 -37.20 -67.00 -7.64
N ILE A 6 -36.19 -66.54 -8.37
CA ILE A 6 -35.12 -65.65 -7.84
C ILE A 6 -35.61 -64.21 -7.94
N VAL A 7 -35.83 -63.57 -6.79
CA VAL A 7 -36.12 -62.14 -6.70
C VAL A 7 -34.79 -61.38 -6.63
N LEU A 8 -34.47 -60.67 -7.73
CA LEU A 8 -33.31 -59.78 -7.78
C LEU A 8 -33.73 -58.47 -7.22
N ALA A 9 -33.26 -58.08 -5.99
CA ALA A 9 -33.47 -56.79 -5.38
C ALA A 9 -32.45 -55.81 -5.97
N PHE A 10 -32.90 -54.86 -6.81
CA PHE A 10 -32.12 -53.70 -7.25
C PHE A 10 -32.05 -52.67 -6.11
N ALA A 11 -30.88 -52.52 -5.46
CA ALA A 11 -30.61 -51.41 -4.56
C ALA A 11 -30.33 -50.16 -5.41
N LEU A 12 -31.31 -49.26 -5.56
CA LEU A 12 -31.09 -47.92 -6.09
C LEU A 12 -30.32 -47.13 -5.02
N GLY A 13 -29.01 -46.99 -5.19
CA GLY A 13 -28.20 -46.02 -4.46
C GLY A 13 -28.65 -44.61 -4.81
N ALA A 14 -29.30 -43.92 -3.87
CA ALA A 14 -29.61 -42.52 -4.00
C ALA A 14 -28.29 -41.71 -3.98
N ALA A 15 -27.75 -41.37 -5.15
CA ALA A 15 -26.69 -40.38 -5.28
C ALA A 15 -27.29 -39.02 -4.87
N SER A 16 -26.98 -38.56 -3.65
CA SER A 16 -27.30 -37.18 -3.25
C SER A 16 -26.64 -36.22 -4.25
N PRO A 17 -27.36 -35.29 -4.84
CA PRO A 17 -26.74 -34.28 -5.71
C PRO A 17 -25.73 -33.50 -4.87
N ALA A 18 -24.47 -33.59 -5.26
CA ALA A 18 -23.46 -32.69 -4.73
C ALA A 18 -23.94 -31.24 -5.01
N GLN A 19 -24.39 -30.52 -3.99
CA GLN A 19 -24.73 -29.11 -4.12
C GLN A 19 -23.47 -28.42 -4.62
N ALA A 20 -23.51 -27.94 -5.87
CA ALA A 20 -22.45 -27.10 -6.40
C ALA A 20 -22.32 -25.90 -5.48
N GLN A 21 -21.25 -25.86 -4.71
CA GLN A 21 -20.97 -24.79 -3.77
C GLN A 21 -20.78 -23.51 -4.60
N THR A 22 -21.70 -22.55 -4.44
CA THR A 22 -21.66 -21.30 -5.21
C THR A 22 -20.42 -20.53 -4.83
N GLN A 23 -19.44 -20.45 -5.75
CA GLN A 23 -18.21 -19.71 -5.56
C GLN A 23 -18.50 -18.21 -5.60
N THR A 24 -18.15 -17.49 -4.54
CA THR A 24 -18.15 -16.02 -4.50
C THR A 24 -16.87 -15.50 -5.17
N LYS A 25 -17.01 -14.50 -6.04
CA LYS A 25 -15.87 -13.87 -6.71
C LYS A 25 -15.78 -12.42 -6.29
N TRP A 26 -14.57 -11.97 -5.95
CA TRP A 26 -14.25 -10.60 -5.64
C TRP A 26 -13.17 -10.08 -6.59
N ASP A 27 -13.30 -8.82 -7.01
CA ASP A 27 -12.30 -8.10 -7.78
C ASP A 27 -11.46 -7.22 -6.84
N MET A 28 -10.13 -7.33 -6.98
CA MET A 28 -9.14 -6.63 -6.15
C MET A 28 -8.20 -5.79 -7.02
N PRO A 29 -8.55 -4.53 -7.33
CA PRO A 29 -7.63 -3.62 -8.00
C PRO A 29 -6.46 -3.22 -7.10
N THR A 30 -5.27 -3.11 -7.73
CA THR A 30 -4.09 -2.46 -7.19
C THR A 30 -3.45 -1.56 -8.25
N PRO A 31 -2.87 -0.38 -7.88
CA PRO A 31 -2.25 0.51 -8.86
C PRO A 31 -0.86 0.07 -9.29
N TYR A 32 -0.26 -0.95 -8.66
CA TYR A 32 1.12 -1.35 -8.88
C TYR A 32 1.27 -2.49 -9.86
N ALA A 33 2.46 -2.58 -10.47
CA ALA A 33 2.81 -3.65 -11.41
C ALA A 33 2.74 -5.04 -10.74
N ALA A 34 2.47 -6.08 -11.52
CA ALA A 34 2.37 -7.45 -11.02
C ALA A 34 3.65 -7.95 -10.31
N THR A 35 4.81 -7.40 -10.68
CA THR A 35 6.13 -7.72 -10.10
C THR A 35 6.47 -6.90 -8.86
N ASN A 36 5.63 -5.94 -8.46
CA ASN A 36 5.83 -5.19 -7.23
C ASN A 36 5.56 -6.07 -6.01
N PHE A 37 6.37 -5.96 -4.96
CA PHE A 37 6.27 -6.83 -3.79
C PHE A 37 4.91 -6.70 -3.05
N HIS A 38 4.25 -5.55 -3.09
CA HIS A 38 2.88 -5.39 -2.58
C HIS A 38 1.90 -6.24 -3.40
N THR A 39 1.98 -6.17 -4.73
CA THR A 39 1.12 -6.95 -5.62
C THR A 39 1.38 -8.45 -5.47
N GLU A 40 2.64 -8.88 -5.35
CA GLU A 40 2.98 -10.28 -5.06
C GLU A 40 2.39 -10.74 -3.72
N ASN A 41 2.44 -9.88 -2.69
CA ASN A 41 1.88 -10.17 -1.36
C ASN A 41 0.36 -10.31 -1.38
N ILE A 42 -0.37 -9.42 -2.06
CA ILE A 42 -1.84 -9.52 -2.19
C ILE A 42 -2.26 -10.67 -3.10
N GLN A 43 -1.46 -11.04 -4.11
CA GLN A 43 -1.73 -12.25 -4.91
C GLN A 43 -1.58 -13.51 -4.07
N GLN A 44 -0.57 -13.57 -3.22
CA GLN A 44 -0.40 -14.68 -2.28
C GLN A 44 -1.56 -14.72 -1.27
N PHE A 45 -1.97 -13.58 -0.71
CA PHE A 45 -3.15 -13.45 0.14
C PHE A 45 -4.41 -14.00 -0.56
N ALA A 46 -4.66 -13.64 -1.82
CA ALA A 46 -5.80 -14.12 -2.60
C ALA A 46 -5.79 -15.65 -2.76
N ASN A 47 -4.62 -16.24 -3.03
CA ASN A 47 -4.45 -17.68 -3.15
C ASN A 47 -4.64 -18.40 -1.80
N GLU A 48 -4.18 -17.80 -0.71
CA GLU A 48 -4.36 -18.33 0.65
C GLU A 48 -5.84 -18.34 1.06
N VAL A 49 -6.59 -17.27 0.71
CA VAL A 49 -8.05 -17.20 0.93
C VAL A 49 -8.79 -18.26 0.13
N ASP A 50 -8.48 -18.43 -1.15
CA ASP A 50 -9.10 -19.45 -2.00
C ASP A 50 -8.90 -20.85 -1.40
N LYS A 51 -7.66 -21.18 -1.03
CA LYS A 51 -7.33 -22.47 -0.40
C LYS A 51 -8.01 -22.65 0.95
N ALA A 52 -7.95 -21.65 1.84
CA ALA A 52 -8.46 -21.75 3.20
C ALA A 52 -10.00 -21.75 3.25
N SER A 53 -10.66 -21.11 2.28
CA SER A 53 -12.12 -21.14 2.14
C SER A 53 -12.65 -22.42 1.44
N GLY A 54 -11.75 -23.32 0.99
CA GLY A 54 -12.15 -24.50 0.19
C GLY A 54 -12.75 -24.12 -1.16
N GLY A 55 -12.29 -23.03 -1.77
CA GLY A 55 -12.79 -22.51 -3.06
C GLY A 55 -14.08 -21.71 -2.99
N LYS A 56 -14.61 -21.41 -1.79
CA LYS A 56 -15.85 -20.63 -1.63
C LYS A 56 -15.68 -19.16 -2.02
N LEU A 57 -14.50 -18.59 -1.75
CA LEU A 57 -14.18 -17.22 -2.10
C LEU A 57 -12.93 -17.19 -2.98
N LYS A 58 -13.08 -16.65 -4.18
CA LYS A 58 -11.99 -16.38 -5.11
C LYS A 58 -11.80 -14.89 -5.28
N ILE A 59 -10.58 -14.41 -5.04
CA ILE A 59 -10.19 -13.00 -5.22
C ILE A 59 -9.33 -12.91 -6.49
N GLN A 60 -9.79 -12.09 -7.45
CA GLN A 60 -9.06 -11.79 -8.68
C GLN A 60 -8.30 -10.48 -8.51
N VAL A 61 -6.97 -10.54 -8.51
CA VAL A 61 -6.11 -9.35 -8.46
C VAL A 61 -5.99 -8.73 -9.84
N HIS A 62 -6.19 -7.40 -9.91
CA HIS A 62 -6.06 -6.58 -11.12
C HIS A 62 -4.92 -5.59 -10.92
N ALA A 63 -3.73 -5.92 -11.42
CA ALA A 63 -2.51 -5.15 -11.26
C ALA A 63 -2.43 -3.96 -12.22
N ASN A 64 -1.49 -3.05 -11.95
CA ASN A 64 -1.10 -1.93 -12.81
C ASN A 64 -2.25 -0.98 -13.17
N ALA A 65 -3.13 -0.70 -12.19
CA ALA A 65 -4.32 0.14 -12.37
C ALA A 65 -5.23 -0.28 -13.55
N SER A 66 -5.21 -1.57 -13.92
CA SER A 66 -5.94 -2.09 -15.10
C SER A 66 -7.45 -2.07 -14.94
N LEU A 67 -7.98 -2.12 -13.70
CA LEU A 67 -9.41 -2.08 -13.42
C LEU A 67 -9.84 -0.70 -12.89
N LEU A 68 -9.13 -0.16 -11.91
CA LEU A 68 -9.37 1.15 -11.31
C LEU A 68 -8.04 1.85 -11.03
N LYS A 69 -7.98 3.16 -11.20
CA LYS A 69 -6.83 3.98 -10.81
C LYS A 69 -6.77 4.16 -9.29
N MET A 70 -5.60 4.52 -8.74
CA MET A 70 -5.39 4.72 -7.30
C MET A 70 -6.50 5.56 -6.65
N ASN A 71 -6.84 6.69 -7.22
CA ASN A 71 -7.83 7.62 -6.68
C ASN A 71 -9.30 7.15 -6.83
N GLU A 72 -9.55 6.04 -7.53
CA GLU A 72 -10.88 5.47 -7.77
C GLU A 72 -11.14 4.24 -6.88
N ILE A 73 -10.08 3.54 -6.45
CA ILE A 73 -10.19 2.24 -5.76
C ILE A 73 -11.05 2.34 -4.50
N LYS A 74 -10.76 3.28 -3.60
CA LYS A 74 -11.52 3.44 -2.34
C LYS A 74 -13.00 3.64 -2.61
N ARG A 75 -13.35 4.53 -3.55
CA ARG A 75 -14.75 4.79 -3.93
C ARG A 75 -15.40 3.57 -4.59
N GLY A 76 -14.64 2.84 -5.43
CA GLY A 76 -15.09 1.59 -6.03
C GLY A 76 -15.47 0.54 -4.99
N ILE A 77 -14.67 0.41 -3.91
CA ILE A 77 -14.98 -0.49 -2.80
C ILE A 77 -16.20 0.01 -2.01
N GLN A 78 -16.29 1.31 -1.71
CA GLN A 78 -17.43 1.91 -0.99
C GLN A 78 -18.76 1.68 -1.72
N SER A 79 -18.77 1.86 -3.03
CA SER A 79 -19.98 1.70 -3.86
C SER A 79 -20.35 0.22 -4.13
N GLY A 80 -19.44 -0.73 -3.83
CA GLY A 80 -19.61 -2.15 -4.16
C GLY A 80 -19.32 -2.48 -5.63
N GLN A 81 -18.74 -1.55 -6.40
CA GLN A 81 -18.26 -1.81 -7.76
C GLN A 81 -17.17 -2.91 -7.75
N VAL A 82 -16.31 -2.88 -6.74
CA VAL A 82 -15.38 -3.95 -6.38
C VAL A 82 -15.53 -4.26 -4.89
N GLN A 83 -15.19 -5.47 -4.46
CA GLN A 83 -15.43 -5.88 -3.08
C GLN A 83 -14.24 -5.58 -2.17
N ILE A 84 -13.05 -5.59 -2.72
CA ILE A 84 -11.78 -5.45 -2.00
C ILE A 84 -10.80 -4.67 -2.89
N GLY A 85 -9.75 -4.07 -2.33
CA GLY A 85 -8.72 -3.39 -3.12
C GLY A 85 -7.60 -2.85 -2.25
N GLU A 86 -6.48 -2.53 -2.88
CA GLU A 86 -5.30 -1.97 -2.25
C GLU A 86 -5.17 -0.47 -2.54
N ILE A 87 -4.95 0.31 -1.50
CA ILE A 87 -4.76 1.75 -1.59
C ILE A 87 -3.52 2.20 -0.83
N LEU A 88 -2.85 3.25 -1.29
CA LEU A 88 -1.87 3.99 -0.51
C LEU A 88 -2.61 4.98 0.41
N LEU A 89 -2.48 4.85 1.73
CA LEU A 89 -3.22 5.67 2.69
C LEU A 89 -3.02 7.17 2.44
N THR A 90 -1.79 7.61 2.31
CA THR A 90 -1.45 9.04 2.12
C THR A 90 -1.92 9.62 0.78
N ALA A 91 -2.34 8.80 -0.20
CA ALA A 91 -2.95 9.29 -1.43
C ALA A 91 -4.33 9.93 -1.20
N TYR A 92 -4.98 9.59 -0.08
CA TYR A 92 -6.30 10.08 0.33
C TYR A 92 -6.24 11.04 1.54
N SER A 93 -5.09 11.64 1.82
CA SER A 93 -4.91 12.55 2.97
C SER A 93 -5.76 13.83 2.89
N ASN A 94 -6.32 14.16 1.72
CA ASN A 94 -7.31 15.21 1.56
C ASN A 94 -8.67 14.87 2.21
N GLU A 95 -8.96 13.61 2.49
CA GLU A 95 -10.21 13.17 3.12
C GLU A 95 -10.12 13.15 4.65
N SER A 96 -8.94 12.86 5.20
CA SER A 96 -8.71 12.84 6.65
C SER A 96 -7.23 13.02 6.98
N PRO A 97 -6.89 13.81 8.01
CA PRO A 97 -5.53 13.90 8.52
C PRO A 97 -4.96 12.54 8.96
N LEU A 98 -5.80 11.60 9.41
CA LEU A 98 -5.36 10.25 9.79
C LEU A 98 -4.65 9.52 8.64
N LEU A 99 -5.06 9.77 7.40
CA LEU A 99 -4.46 9.15 6.21
C LEU A 99 -3.15 9.81 5.77
N GLU A 100 -2.84 11.02 6.30
CA GLU A 100 -1.58 11.72 6.05
C GLU A 100 -0.45 11.25 6.97
N LEU A 101 -0.80 10.69 8.13
CA LEU A 101 0.08 10.48 9.28
C LEU A 101 1.40 9.76 8.95
N ASP A 102 1.35 8.69 8.16
CA ASP A 102 2.52 7.90 7.79
C ASP A 102 3.32 8.47 6.60
N GLY A 103 2.87 9.60 6.06
CA GLY A 103 3.56 10.40 5.06
C GLY A 103 4.16 11.69 5.61
N VAL A 104 4.08 11.93 6.93
CA VAL A 104 4.68 13.10 7.58
C VAL A 104 6.18 12.86 7.75
N PRO A 105 7.05 13.68 7.12
CA PRO A 105 8.50 13.44 7.16
C PRO A 105 9.07 13.49 8.58
N PHE A 106 9.93 12.52 8.90
CA PHE A 106 10.68 12.39 10.15
C PHE A 106 9.85 12.25 11.42
N LEU A 107 8.53 12.02 11.32
CA LEU A 107 7.70 11.68 12.47
C LEU A 107 8.01 10.24 12.96
N ALA A 108 8.11 9.30 12.02
CA ALA A 108 8.53 7.93 12.28
C ALA A 108 9.49 7.48 11.17
N THR A 109 10.73 7.17 11.54
CA THR A 109 11.78 6.75 10.64
C THR A 109 12.19 5.30 10.96
N GLY A 110 12.34 4.50 9.92
CA GLY A 110 12.63 3.07 10.10
C GLY A 110 11.40 2.23 10.48
N TYR A 111 11.54 0.91 10.36
CA TYR A 111 10.43 -0.05 10.50
C TYR A 111 9.88 -0.13 11.93
N GLY A 112 10.77 -0.03 12.93
CA GLY A 112 10.36 -0.07 14.35
C GLY A 112 9.39 1.06 14.72
N ASP A 113 9.76 2.30 14.42
CA ASP A 113 8.91 3.46 14.71
C ASP A 113 7.67 3.49 13.81
N SER A 114 7.79 3.07 12.54
CA SER A 114 6.64 2.94 11.64
C SER A 114 5.60 1.93 12.17
N MET A 115 6.05 0.81 12.77
CA MET A 115 5.16 -0.16 13.41
C MET A 115 4.48 0.42 14.66
N LYS A 116 5.21 1.14 15.51
CA LYS A 116 4.64 1.80 16.69
C LYS A 116 3.59 2.83 16.28
N LEU A 117 3.90 3.68 15.30
CA LEU A 117 2.96 4.68 14.79
C LEU A 117 1.70 4.04 14.19
N TYR A 118 1.86 2.95 13.44
CA TYR A 118 0.74 2.18 12.91
C TYR A 118 -0.15 1.60 14.01
N LYS A 119 0.44 1.00 15.04
CA LYS A 119 -0.31 0.48 16.20
C LYS A 119 -1.05 1.60 16.94
N ALA A 120 -0.39 2.75 17.14
CA ALA A 120 -1.00 3.91 17.81
C ALA A 120 -2.20 4.49 17.03
N SER A 121 -2.15 4.45 15.70
CA SER A 121 -3.21 5.00 14.82
C SER A 121 -4.28 3.99 14.41
N ARG A 122 -4.03 2.68 14.58
CA ARG A 122 -4.88 1.62 14.01
C ARG A 122 -6.35 1.73 14.42
N LYS A 123 -6.63 1.96 15.68
CA LYS A 123 -8.02 2.11 16.17
C LYS A 123 -8.74 3.26 15.49
N ALA A 124 -8.10 4.44 15.40
CA ALA A 124 -8.69 5.60 14.74
C ALA A 124 -8.94 5.35 13.25
N LEU A 125 -8.00 4.68 12.56
CA LEU A 125 -8.16 4.28 11.17
C LEU A 125 -9.33 3.30 10.97
N ASP A 126 -9.42 2.26 11.82
CA ASP A 126 -10.53 1.29 11.76
C ASP A 126 -11.89 1.97 11.97
N GLU A 127 -12.00 2.88 12.93
CA GLU A 127 -13.21 3.64 13.20
C GLU A 127 -13.57 4.58 12.04
N TRP A 128 -12.57 5.25 11.46
CA TRP A 128 -12.78 6.18 10.35
C TRP A 128 -13.26 5.44 9.08
N PHE A 129 -12.62 4.33 8.71
CA PHE A 129 -13.04 3.51 7.58
C PHE A 129 -14.38 2.81 7.84
N GLY A 130 -14.61 2.34 9.08
CA GLY A 130 -15.87 1.69 9.47
C GLY A 130 -17.09 2.60 9.28
N LYS A 131 -16.98 3.90 9.62
CA LYS A 131 -18.03 4.90 9.36
C LYS A 131 -18.35 5.06 7.87
N GLN A 132 -17.48 4.61 6.99
CA GLN A 132 -17.64 4.67 5.55
C GLN A 132 -18.04 3.32 4.92
N GLY A 133 -18.36 2.32 5.74
CA GLY A 133 -18.73 0.98 5.27
C GLY A 133 -17.53 0.18 4.73
N LEU A 134 -16.32 0.50 5.18
CA LEU A 134 -15.07 -0.14 4.81
C LEU A 134 -14.41 -0.79 6.03
N LYS A 135 -13.70 -1.88 5.81
CA LYS A 135 -12.88 -2.55 6.82
C LYS A 135 -11.44 -2.65 6.32
N ILE A 136 -10.47 -2.27 7.16
CA ILE A 136 -9.05 -2.55 6.89
C ILE A 136 -8.78 -4.01 7.25
N LEU A 137 -8.34 -4.80 6.28
CA LEU A 137 -7.87 -6.17 6.54
C LEU A 137 -6.44 -6.17 7.07
N PHE A 138 -5.54 -5.47 6.38
CA PHE A 138 -4.14 -5.33 6.78
C PHE A 138 -3.49 -4.11 6.10
N ALA A 139 -2.31 -3.70 6.58
CA ALA A 139 -1.50 -2.68 5.93
C ALA A 139 -0.02 -3.05 5.94
N VAL A 140 0.67 -2.70 4.85
CA VAL A 140 2.08 -3.03 4.61
C VAL A 140 2.85 -1.76 4.29
N PRO A 141 4.02 -1.50 4.92
CA PRO A 141 4.82 -0.32 4.63
C PRO A 141 5.60 -0.48 3.32
N TRP A 142 5.76 0.62 2.60
CA TRP A 142 6.82 0.78 1.63
C TRP A 142 8.15 0.91 2.34
N PRO A 143 9.28 0.55 1.70
CA PRO A 143 10.61 0.87 2.22
C PRO A 143 10.77 2.38 2.45
N PRO A 144 11.72 2.79 3.32
CA PRO A 144 11.96 4.19 3.63
C PRO A 144 12.13 5.06 2.39
N GLN A 145 11.57 6.27 2.43
CA GLN A 145 11.57 7.19 1.31
C GLN A 145 12.85 8.03 1.26
N GLY A 146 13.45 8.10 0.06
CA GLY A 146 14.61 8.93 -0.27
C GLY A 146 14.33 9.86 -1.44
N ILE A 147 15.27 10.75 -1.77
CA ILE A 147 15.11 11.77 -2.81
C ILE A 147 15.80 11.31 -4.10
N TYR A 148 15.03 11.17 -5.17
CA TYR A 148 15.52 11.02 -6.53
C TYR A 148 15.75 12.39 -7.16
N SER A 149 16.90 12.61 -7.81
CA SER A 149 17.20 13.89 -8.48
C SER A 149 18.09 13.70 -9.70
N LYS A 150 17.74 14.38 -10.81
CA LYS A 150 18.61 14.48 -12.00
C LYS A 150 19.92 15.20 -11.67
N LYS A 151 19.87 16.23 -10.82
CA LYS A 151 21.01 17.01 -10.42
C LYS A 151 21.57 16.52 -9.09
N PRO A 152 22.87 16.64 -8.83
CA PRO A 152 23.40 16.48 -7.49
C PRO A 152 22.75 17.44 -6.52
N LEU A 153 22.54 17.01 -5.26
CA LEU A 153 21.97 17.81 -4.19
C LEU A 153 22.99 17.93 -3.05
N ALA A 154 23.31 19.16 -2.67
CA ALA A 154 24.04 19.49 -1.44
C ALA A 154 23.09 19.97 -0.33
N SER A 155 21.96 20.55 -0.71
CA SER A 155 20.94 21.12 0.17
C SER A 155 19.55 21.02 -0.46
N ALA A 156 18.49 21.30 0.30
CA ALA A 156 17.13 21.37 -0.24
C ALA A 156 16.95 22.52 -1.25
N ALA A 157 17.78 23.56 -1.18
CA ALA A 157 17.73 24.68 -2.13
C ALA A 157 18.02 24.25 -3.58
N ASP A 158 18.77 23.15 -3.79
CA ASP A 158 19.09 22.62 -5.11
C ASP A 158 17.85 22.02 -5.82
N LEU A 159 16.75 21.78 -5.09
CA LEU A 159 15.47 21.32 -5.61
C LEU A 159 14.60 22.43 -6.18
N LYS A 160 14.94 23.71 -5.89
CA LYS A 160 14.14 24.87 -6.31
C LYS A 160 13.91 24.88 -7.83
N GLY A 161 12.63 25.02 -8.22
CA GLY A 161 12.20 25.09 -9.61
C GLY A 161 12.21 23.74 -10.35
N SER A 162 12.62 22.63 -9.72
CA SER A 162 12.55 21.30 -10.33
C SER A 162 11.10 20.85 -10.50
N LYS A 163 10.82 20.09 -11.56
CA LYS A 163 9.54 19.39 -11.74
C LYS A 163 9.51 18.19 -10.79
N TRP A 164 8.74 18.34 -9.71
CA TRP A 164 8.67 17.33 -8.66
C TRP A 164 7.45 16.43 -8.83
N ARG A 165 7.67 15.13 -8.99
CA ARG A 165 6.57 14.18 -8.95
C ARG A 165 5.98 14.10 -7.55
N ALA A 166 4.69 14.39 -7.42
CA ALA A 166 3.92 14.19 -6.22
C ALA A 166 2.96 13.01 -6.41
N TYR A 167 3.00 12.00 -5.54
CA TYR A 167 2.05 10.88 -5.53
C TYR A 167 0.95 11.04 -4.48
N SER A 168 1.09 12.02 -3.59
CA SER A 168 0.15 12.33 -2.53
C SER A 168 0.13 13.82 -2.23
N PRO A 169 -0.91 14.35 -1.55
CA PRO A 169 -0.89 15.72 -1.05
C PRO A 169 0.30 16.02 -0.15
N ALA A 170 0.74 15.08 0.70
CA ALA A 170 1.92 15.25 1.55
C ALA A 170 3.19 15.45 0.72
N THR A 171 3.42 14.67 -0.34
CA THR A 171 4.58 14.83 -1.22
C THR A 171 4.51 16.09 -2.08
N ALA A 172 3.32 16.58 -2.40
CA ALA A 172 3.15 17.90 -3.03
C ALA A 172 3.55 19.03 -2.05
N ARG A 173 3.17 18.90 -0.77
CA ARG A 173 3.57 19.86 0.28
C ARG A 173 5.07 19.91 0.49
N VAL A 174 5.76 18.76 0.46
CA VAL A 174 7.24 18.72 0.48
C VAL A 174 7.80 19.55 -0.67
N ALA A 175 7.29 19.35 -1.90
CA ALA A 175 7.75 20.08 -3.08
C ALA A 175 7.61 21.61 -2.89
N GLU A 176 6.45 22.06 -2.42
CA GLU A 176 6.20 23.48 -2.14
C GLU A 176 7.19 24.05 -1.14
N LEU A 177 7.45 23.34 -0.04
CA LEU A 177 8.33 23.78 1.03
C LEU A 177 9.81 23.87 0.61
N VAL A 178 10.24 23.05 -0.36
CA VAL A 178 11.59 23.14 -0.93
C VAL A 178 11.65 24.01 -2.19
N GLY A 179 10.55 24.64 -2.60
CA GLY A 179 10.47 25.53 -3.77
C GLY A 179 10.48 24.80 -5.11
N ALA A 180 10.18 23.49 -5.13
CA ALA A 180 9.97 22.71 -6.34
C ALA A 180 8.53 22.86 -6.86
N THR A 181 8.29 22.52 -8.12
CA THR A 181 6.96 22.56 -8.74
C THR A 181 6.32 21.19 -8.72
N PRO A 182 5.27 20.94 -7.89
CA PRO A 182 4.64 19.65 -7.80
C PRO A 182 3.81 19.33 -9.06
N VAL A 183 3.97 18.10 -9.56
CA VAL A 183 3.18 17.53 -10.64
C VAL A 183 2.59 16.21 -10.16
N ARG A 184 1.27 16.06 -10.18
CA ARG A 184 0.60 14.81 -9.78
C ARG A 184 0.83 13.74 -10.83
N ILE A 185 1.51 12.65 -10.44
CA ILE A 185 1.80 11.49 -11.32
C ILE A 185 1.66 10.23 -10.47
N GLU A 186 0.76 9.35 -10.87
CA GLU A 186 0.54 8.07 -10.20
C GLU A 186 1.64 7.05 -10.54
N ALA A 187 1.72 5.95 -9.78
CA ALA A 187 2.78 4.95 -9.94
C ALA A 187 2.82 4.35 -11.34
N ALA A 188 1.66 4.01 -11.91
CA ALA A 188 1.55 3.42 -13.25
C ALA A 188 1.99 4.37 -14.38
N GLU A 189 2.01 5.68 -14.14
CA GLU A 189 2.34 6.72 -15.14
C GLU A 189 3.81 7.18 -15.05
N LEU A 190 4.51 6.81 -13.95
CA LEU A 190 5.82 7.39 -13.63
C LEU A 190 6.88 7.07 -14.68
N SER A 191 6.96 5.83 -15.18
CA SER A 191 7.93 5.44 -16.19
C SER A 191 7.81 6.31 -17.46
N GLN A 192 6.60 6.56 -17.92
CA GLN A 192 6.34 7.41 -19.08
C GLN A 192 6.69 8.88 -18.78
N ALA A 193 6.33 9.39 -17.62
CA ALA A 193 6.63 10.76 -17.22
C ALA A 193 8.14 11.02 -17.12
N LEU A 194 8.92 10.03 -16.66
CA LEU A 194 10.37 10.07 -16.64
C LEU A 194 10.96 10.10 -18.05
N ALA A 195 10.48 9.21 -18.94
CA ALA A 195 10.95 9.12 -20.33
C ALA A 195 10.70 10.39 -21.13
N THR A 196 9.57 11.08 -20.87
CA THR A 196 9.22 12.34 -21.56
C THR A 196 9.80 13.58 -20.90
N GLY A 197 10.61 13.44 -19.82
CA GLY A 197 11.21 14.58 -19.12
C GLY A 197 10.21 15.39 -18.30
N GLY A 198 9.06 14.81 -17.93
CA GLY A 198 8.05 15.43 -17.08
C GLY A 198 8.43 15.49 -15.60
N VAL A 199 9.51 14.80 -15.18
CA VAL A 199 9.98 14.71 -13.81
C VAL A 199 11.48 14.97 -13.75
N ASP A 200 11.90 15.81 -12.81
CA ASP A 200 13.31 16.09 -12.48
C ASP A 200 13.72 15.52 -11.13
N SER A 201 12.78 15.50 -10.17
CA SER A 201 13.03 15.04 -8.81
C SER A 201 11.74 14.53 -8.16
N TYR A 202 11.89 13.69 -7.13
CA TYR A 202 10.77 13.22 -6.31
C TYR A 202 11.29 12.46 -5.08
N MET A 203 10.42 12.23 -4.09
CA MET A 203 10.68 11.29 -3.00
C MET A 203 9.93 9.99 -3.23
N SER A 204 10.64 8.88 -3.04
CA SER A 204 10.06 7.53 -3.05
C SER A 204 11.05 6.50 -2.50
N SER A 205 10.59 5.24 -2.36
CA SER A 205 11.42 4.11 -1.97
C SER A 205 12.32 3.61 -3.10
N GLY A 206 13.31 2.79 -2.73
CA GLY A 206 14.13 2.06 -3.70
C GLY A 206 13.30 1.14 -4.60
N SER A 207 12.20 0.56 -4.06
CA SER A 207 11.27 -0.27 -4.83
C SER A 207 10.68 0.48 -6.02
N THR A 208 10.12 1.68 -5.78
CA THR A 208 9.57 2.50 -6.86
C THR A 208 10.62 2.79 -7.95
N GLY A 209 11.84 3.16 -7.54
CA GLY A 209 12.91 3.47 -8.50
C GLY A 209 13.32 2.27 -9.35
N PHE A 210 13.30 1.08 -8.77
CA PHE A 210 13.60 -0.16 -9.47
C PHE A 210 12.46 -0.55 -10.45
N ASP A 211 11.24 -0.62 -9.95
CA ASP A 211 10.07 -1.07 -10.73
C ASP A 211 9.75 -0.15 -11.91
N THR A 212 9.94 1.16 -11.74
CA THR A 212 9.69 2.17 -12.79
C THR A 212 10.91 2.47 -13.64
N LYS A 213 12.02 1.74 -13.44
CA LYS A 213 13.29 1.93 -14.14
C LYS A 213 13.79 3.38 -14.07
N THR A 214 13.58 4.04 -12.93
CA THR A 214 14.00 5.43 -12.72
C THR A 214 15.49 5.64 -13.02
N TYR A 215 16.31 4.63 -12.78
CA TYR A 215 17.76 4.64 -13.05
C TYR A 215 18.13 4.91 -14.51
N GLU A 216 17.22 4.74 -15.45
CA GLU A 216 17.45 5.09 -16.86
C GLU A 216 17.47 6.62 -17.08
N HIS A 217 16.73 7.38 -16.24
CA HIS A 217 16.46 8.80 -16.42
C HIS A 217 17.01 9.71 -15.29
N ILE A 218 17.10 9.19 -14.06
CA ILE A 218 17.61 9.89 -12.88
C ILE A 218 18.77 9.09 -12.30
N LYS A 219 19.89 9.75 -12.04
CA LYS A 219 21.12 9.07 -11.63
C LYS A 219 21.45 9.19 -10.15
N ASN A 220 20.80 10.06 -9.40
CA ASN A 220 21.08 10.23 -7.98
C ASN A 220 19.87 9.88 -7.14
N TRP A 221 20.09 9.08 -6.09
CA TRP A 221 19.13 8.83 -5.02
C TRP A 221 19.79 9.06 -3.67
N TYR A 222 19.20 9.90 -2.86
CA TYR A 222 19.66 10.27 -1.53
C TYR A 222 18.81 9.54 -0.49
N ASP A 223 19.41 8.62 0.26
CA ASP A 223 18.73 7.77 1.25
C ASP A 223 18.43 8.57 2.52
N THR A 224 17.41 9.40 2.48
CA THR A 224 17.00 10.26 3.60
C THR A 224 16.17 9.52 4.65
N GLN A 225 15.63 8.36 4.35
CA GLN A 225 14.79 7.54 5.24
C GLN A 225 13.68 8.33 5.93
N ALA A 226 13.04 9.24 5.19
CA ALA A 226 12.20 10.29 5.76
C ALA A 226 10.88 9.77 6.36
N TRP A 227 10.26 8.74 5.79
CA TRP A 227 9.04 8.08 6.28
C TRP A 227 8.83 6.74 5.56
N LEU A 228 7.88 5.91 6.04
CA LEU A 228 7.46 4.64 5.45
C LEU A 228 5.94 4.65 5.26
N PRO A 229 5.43 5.14 4.11
CA PRO A 229 3.99 5.17 3.86
C PRO A 229 3.45 3.74 3.72
N LYS A 230 2.16 3.55 4.00
CA LYS A 230 1.54 2.22 3.98
C LYS A 230 0.49 2.08 2.90
N ASP A 231 0.54 0.94 2.24
CA ASP A 231 -0.62 0.44 1.52
C ASP A 231 -1.53 -0.32 2.49
N ALA A 232 -2.83 -0.07 2.35
CA ALA A 232 -3.85 -0.77 3.09
C ALA A 232 -4.77 -1.56 2.14
N VAL A 233 -5.06 -2.80 2.52
CA VAL A 233 -6.09 -3.60 1.85
C VAL A 233 -7.41 -3.37 2.55
N LEU A 234 -8.35 -2.77 1.80
CA LEU A 234 -9.71 -2.46 2.24
C LEU A 234 -10.70 -3.44 1.63
N VAL A 235 -11.71 -3.80 2.40
CA VAL A 235 -12.87 -4.58 1.93
C VAL A 235 -14.17 -3.83 2.23
N ASN A 236 -15.15 -3.95 1.33
CA ASN A 236 -16.51 -3.48 1.57
C ASN A 236 -17.11 -4.27 2.73
N GLN A 237 -17.56 -3.57 3.79
CA GLN A 237 -18.06 -4.20 5.01
C GLN A 237 -19.24 -5.15 4.72
N LYS A 238 -20.20 -4.74 3.87
CA LYS A 238 -21.34 -5.58 3.53
C LYS A 238 -20.95 -6.84 2.76
N ALA A 239 -19.97 -6.72 1.85
CA ALA A 239 -19.46 -7.87 1.11
C ALA A 239 -18.75 -8.87 2.06
N PHE A 240 -18.00 -8.37 3.03
CA PHE A 240 -17.35 -9.19 4.04
C PHE A 240 -18.37 -9.87 4.97
N ASP A 241 -19.38 -9.14 5.44
CA ASP A 241 -20.41 -9.66 6.36
C ASP A 241 -21.34 -10.68 5.69
N ALA A 242 -21.45 -10.65 4.36
CA ALA A 242 -22.22 -11.62 3.57
C ALA A 242 -21.54 -12.99 3.44
N LEU A 243 -20.26 -13.11 3.78
CA LEU A 243 -19.56 -14.40 3.80
C LEU A 243 -19.99 -15.24 5.00
N ASP A 244 -19.97 -16.57 4.84
CA ASP A 244 -20.11 -17.46 6.00
C ASP A 244 -18.97 -17.28 7.00
N ARG A 245 -19.21 -17.62 8.26
CA ARG A 245 -18.23 -17.41 9.35
C ARG A 245 -16.88 -18.07 9.07
N ALA A 246 -16.86 -19.28 8.55
CA ALA A 246 -15.62 -19.98 8.25
C ALA A 246 -14.81 -19.27 7.15
N THR A 247 -15.49 -18.72 6.14
CA THR A 247 -14.85 -17.91 5.08
C THR A 247 -14.35 -16.56 5.63
N GLN A 248 -15.10 -15.89 6.51
CA GLN A 248 -14.63 -14.67 7.19
C GLN A 248 -13.35 -14.94 7.99
N ASP A 249 -13.32 -16.03 8.76
CA ASP A 249 -12.15 -16.43 9.56
C ASP A 249 -10.95 -16.77 8.67
N ALA A 250 -11.17 -17.42 7.51
CA ALA A 250 -10.13 -17.68 6.51
C ALA A 250 -9.54 -16.37 5.95
N VAL A 251 -10.38 -15.40 5.61
CA VAL A 251 -9.94 -14.06 5.13
C VAL A 251 -9.13 -13.35 6.20
N GLN A 252 -9.59 -13.34 7.45
CA GLN A 252 -8.89 -12.64 8.54
C GLN A 252 -7.54 -13.29 8.86
N LYS A 253 -7.49 -14.64 8.86
CA LYS A 253 -6.21 -15.34 9.06
C LYS A 253 -5.23 -15.06 7.94
N ALA A 254 -5.64 -15.18 6.68
CA ALA A 254 -4.80 -14.86 5.53
C ALA A 254 -4.35 -13.40 5.52
N ALA A 255 -5.20 -12.46 5.99
CA ALA A 255 -4.86 -11.05 6.15
C ALA A 255 -3.76 -10.83 7.18
N ALA A 256 -3.84 -11.48 8.34
CA ALA A 256 -2.80 -11.42 9.36
C ALA A 256 -1.46 -11.98 8.86
N ASP A 257 -1.50 -13.12 8.15
CA ASP A 257 -0.32 -13.73 7.54
C ASP A 257 0.29 -12.83 6.45
N ALA A 258 -0.56 -12.16 5.64
CA ALA A 258 -0.15 -11.22 4.61
C ALA A 258 0.47 -9.93 5.21
N GLU A 259 -0.07 -9.40 6.32
CA GLU A 259 0.51 -8.27 7.03
C GLU A 259 1.91 -8.60 7.53
N ALA A 260 2.05 -9.69 8.28
CA ALA A 260 3.34 -10.12 8.82
C ALA A 260 4.38 -10.36 7.71
N ARG A 261 3.98 -11.04 6.63
CA ARG A 261 4.83 -11.29 5.45
C ARG A 261 5.23 -9.99 4.77
N GLY A 262 4.27 -9.09 4.53
CA GLY A 262 4.49 -7.82 3.83
C GLY A 262 5.49 -6.93 4.57
N TRP A 263 5.37 -6.79 5.89
CA TRP A 263 6.31 -6.04 6.71
C TRP A 263 7.73 -6.61 6.61
N ARG A 264 7.88 -7.91 6.78
CA ARG A 264 9.18 -8.61 6.67
C ARG A 264 9.77 -8.45 5.27
N VAL A 265 9.00 -8.68 4.22
CA VAL A 265 9.49 -8.58 2.82
C VAL A 265 9.86 -7.15 2.46
N SER A 266 9.12 -6.15 2.94
CA SER A 266 9.46 -4.73 2.75
C SER A 266 10.85 -4.41 3.33
N GLU A 267 11.11 -4.88 4.56
CA GLU A 267 12.39 -4.66 5.25
C GLU A 267 13.55 -5.40 4.55
N GLU A 268 13.37 -6.68 4.23
CA GLU A 268 14.37 -7.48 3.53
C GLU A 268 14.72 -6.90 2.15
N LYS A 269 13.72 -6.44 1.41
CA LYS A 269 13.91 -5.88 0.06
C LYS A 269 14.49 -4.46 0.07
N ASN A 270 14.46 -3.73 1.18
CA ASN A 270 15.01 -2.37 1.23
C ASN A 270 16.47 -2.31 0.80
N GLU A 271 17.33 -3.13 1.41
CA GLU A 271 18.75 -3.18 1.04
C GLU A 271 18.97 -3.82 -0.34
N TRP A 272 18.17 -4.81 -0.69
CA TRP A 272 18.22 -5.42 -2.02
C TRP A 272 17.98 -4.39 -3.12
N TYR A 273 16.96 -3.52 -2.99
CA TYR A 273 16.69 -2.47 -3.98
C TYR A 273 17.85 -1.47 -4.10
N LYS A 274 18.52 -1.12 -3.00
CA LYS A 274 19.70 -0.24 -3.03
C LYS A 274 20.83 -0.86 -3.87
N VAL A 275 21.08 -2.15 -3.66
CA VAL A 275 22.07 -2.90 -4.45
C VAL A 275 21.70 -2.92 -5.92
N GLN A 276 20.45 -3.27 -6.23
CA GLN A 276 19.98 -3.35 -7.61
C GLN A 276 20.04 -2.00 -8.32
N LEU A 277 19.62 -0.91 -7.69
CA LEU A 277 19.72 0.42 -8.26
C LEU A 277 21.17 0.84 -8.53
N LYS A 278 22.08 0.51 -7.62
CA LYS A 278 23.52 0.77 -7.80
C LYS A 278 24.09 -0.02 -8.98
N GLU A 279 23.75 -1.30 -9.13
CA GLU A 279 24.14 -2.15 -10.28
C GLU A 279 23.62 -1.62 -11.61
N LYS A 280 22.46 -0.94 -11.60
CA LYS A 280 21.88 -0.23 -12.76
C LYS A 280 22.51 1.16 -13.01
N GLY A 281 23.56 1.51 -12.27
CA GLY A 281 24.32 2.75 -12.46
C GLY A 281 23.73 3.98 -11.77
N MET A 282 22.85 3.79 -10.77
CA MET A 282 22.39 4.87 -9.91
C MET A 282 23.40 5.15 -8.80
N ASN A 283 23.69 6.40 -8.55
CA ASN A 283 24.45 6.87 -7.40
C ASN A 283 23.53 6.85 -6.17
N ILE A 284 23.77 5.88 -5.27
CA ILE A 284 23.07 5.80 -3.98
C ILE A 284 23.91 6.61 -2.99
N ALA A 285 23.50 7.86 -2.77
CA ALA A 285 24.26 8.82 -1.98
C ALA A 285 23.76 8.88 -0.53
N VAL A 286 24.71 8.97 0.40
CA VAL A 286 24.41 9.44 1.75
C VAL A 286 24.12 10.95 1.65
N PRO A 287 22.96 11.43 2.11
CA PRO A 287 22.64 12.85 2.05
C PRO A 287 23.62 13.66 2.90
N SER A 288 23.98 14.86 2.44
CA SER A 288 24.80 15.78 3.23
C SER A 288 24.11 16.17 4.53
N THR A 289 24.86 16.57 5.54
CA THR A 289 24.31 17.10 6.80
C THR A 289 23.37 18.27 6.55
N GLN A 290 23.69 19.14 5.58
CA GLN A 290 22.83 20.27 5.22
C GLN A 290 21.49 19.82 4.65
N LEU A 291 21.51 18.86 3.68
CA LEU A 291 20.28 18.33 3.10
C LEU A 291 19.40 17.64 4.16
N VAL A 292 20.00 16.87 5.07
CA VAL A 292 19.27 16.22 6.17
C VAL A 292 18.61 17.27 7.08
N ASN A 293 19.37 18.30 7.47
CA ASN A 293 18.85 19.37 8.35
C ASN A 293 17.73 20.17 7.69
N ASP A 294 17.86 20.46 6.39
CA ASP A 294 16.83 21.17 5.64
C ASP A 294 15.56 20.33 5.55
N MET A 295 15.68 19.05 5.24
CA MET A 295 14.53 18.14 5.15
C MET A 295 13.88 17.91 6.52
N LYS A 296 14.62 17.91 7.62
CA LYS A 296 14.06 17.88 8.98
C LYS A 296 13.23 19.13 9.28
N LYS A 297 13.67 20.32 8.86
CA LYS A 297 12.86 21.55 8.99
C LYS A 297 11.55 21.45 8.21
N VAL A 298 11.59 20.86 6.99
CA VAL A 298 10.37 20.55 6.24
C VAL A 298 9.44 19.63 7.04
N GLY A 299 10.00 18.59 7.65
CA GLY A 299 9.28 17.69 8.54
C GLY A 299 8.64 18.40 9.73
N ASP A 300 9.38 19.26 10.43
CA ASP A 300 8.89 20.03 11.58
C ASP A 300 7.68 20.90 11.21
N VAL A 301 7.74 21.58 10.06
CA VAL A 301 6.60 22.36 9.53
C VAL A 301 5.40 21.46 9.27
N MET A 302 5.61 20.31 8.60
CA MET A 302 4.52 19.39 8.25
C MET A 302 3.93 18.71 9.49
N VAL A 303 4.72 18.35 10.50
CA VAL A 303 4.21 17.84 11.79
C VAL A 303 3.32 18.90 12.47
N GLY A 304 3.76 20.17 12.50
CA GLY A 304 2.98 21.26 13.06
C GLY A 304 1.67 21.51 12.30
N ASP A 305 1.71 21.50 10.96
CA ASP A 305 0.52 21.65 10.11
C ASP A 305 -0.43 20.44 10.29
N TRP A 306 0.11 19.22 10.38
CA TRP A 306 -0.67 18.02 10.60
C TRP A 306 -1.37 18.03 11.97
N LEU A 307 -0.66 18.34 13.05
CA LEU A 307 -1.24 18.44 14.40
C LEU A 307 -2.39 19.44 14.47
N LYS A 308 -2.27 20.61 13.79
CA LYS A 308 -3.36 21.58 13.70
C LYS A 308 -4.60 21.01 13.01
N LYS A 309 -4.42 20.24 11.92
CA LYS A 309 -5.52 19.61 11.17
C LYS A 309 -6.15 18.44 11.94
N ALA A 310 -5.32 17.61 12.56
CA ALA A 310 -5.76 16.40 13.26
C ALA A 310 -6.33 16.68 14.67
N GLY A 311 -5.99 17.85 15.25
CA GLY A 311 -6.52 18.29 16.54
C GLY A 311 -6.21 17.32 17.69
N PRO A 312 -7.12 17.23 18.69
CA PRO A 312 -6.89 16.40 19.89
C PRO A 312 -6.70 14.90 19.58
N GLU A 313 -7.35 14.36 18.55
CA GLU A 313 -7.18 12.96 18.13
C GLU A 313 -5.77 12.70 17.61
N GLY A 314 -5.25 13.59 16.77
CA GLY A 314 -3.88 13.50 16.28
C GLY A 314 -2.85 13.62 17.40
N GLN A 315 -3.06 14.53 18.35
CA GLN A 315 -2.18 14.67 19.51
C GLN A 315 -2.18 13.38 20.35
N ALA A 316 -3.35 12.78 20.61
CA ALA A 316 -3.45 11.53 21.34
C ALA A 316 -2.72 10.37 20.67
N ILE A 317 -2.75 10.29 19.33
CA ILE A 317 -2.01 9.29 18.56
C ILE A 317 -0.50 9.50 18.71
N VAL A 318 -0.01 10.74 18.57
CA VAL A 318 1.43 11.05 18.74
C VAL A 318 1.90 10.77 20.16
N ASP A 319 1.09 11.11 21.17
CA ASP A 319 1.41 10.83 22.58
C ASP A 319 1.45 9.33 22.86
N SER A 320 0.54 8.56 22.29
CA SER A 320 0.55 7.09 22.35
C SER A 320 1.80 6.50 21.69
N PHE A 321 2.12 6.99 20.47
CA PHE A 321 3.32 6.59 19.74
C PHE A 321 4.61 6.83 20.53
N LYS A 322 4.75 8.00 21.15
CA LYS A 322 5.94 8.38 21.94
C LYS A 322 6.12 7.55 23.23
N LYS A 323 5.06 6.91 23.71
CA LYS A 323 5.09 6.05 24.92
C LYS A 323 5.45 4.59 24.60
N MET A 324 5.48 4.18 23.33
CA MET A 324 5.87 2.85 22.88
C MET A 324 7.39 2.75 22.65
#